data_491b551f5c16aa8f12b7c9c644b2c629
#
_entry.id   491b551f5c16aa8f12b7c9c644b2c629
#
_cell.length_a   1.000
_cell.length_b   1.000
_cell.length_c   1.000
_cell.angle_alpha   90.00
_cell.angle_beta   90.00
_cell.angle_gamma   90.00
#
_symmetry.space_group_name_H-M   'P 1'
#
loop_
_entity.id
_entity.type
_entity.pdbx_description
1 polymer ?
#
loop_
_entity_poly.entity_id
_entity_poly.type
_entity_poly.pdbx_seq_one_letter_code
_entity_poly.pdbx_strand_id
1 'polypeptide(L)'
;MRSLKQKMKQNMEIISMADSRFTLANFIRAQLYSTMATLKIGMELLSREGVQIDSLSGHGGLFKTPLVGQKYMAAACNTSITCMKTAGEGGPYGMALLAAYLEHSECKLEDFLRDHVFCGAESTTVSPDAADVAGFEKYLSKYREGLAVERKAVECL
;
A
#
# COMPACT_ATOMS: atom_id res chain seq x y z
N MET A 1 -22.35 17.32 -22.37
CA MET A 1 -21.76 16.22 -21.62
C MET A 1 -20.25 16.48 -21.49
N ARG A 2 -19.75 17.01 -20.38
CA ARG A 2 -18.31 17.16 -20.17
C ARG A 2 -17.71 15.78 -19.98
N SER A 3 -16.67 15.48 -20.77
CA SER A 3 -16.02 14.18 -20.81
C SER A 3 -15.55 13.75 -19.40
N LEU A 4 -15.74 12.47 -19.05
CA LEU A 4 -15.22 11.85 -17.82
C LEU A 4 -13.73 12.15 -17.58
N LYS A 5 -12.94 12.37 -18.65
CA LYS A 5 -11.53 12.78 -18.57
C LYS A 5 -11.31 14.16 -17.91
N GLN A 6 -12.30 15.05 -17.94
CA GLN A 6 -12.20 16.36 -17.27
C GLN A 6 -12.50 16.28 -15.77
N LYS A 7 -13.24 15.25 -15.32
CA LYS A 7 -13.53 15.00 -13.90
C LYS A 7 -12.39 14.33 -13.16
N MET A 8 -11.39 13.79 -13.85
CA MET A 8 -10.23 13.11 -13.26
C MET A 8 -8.98 13.99 -13.15
N LYS A 9 -9.07 15.32 -13.22
CA LYS A 9 -8.02 16.16 -12.66
C LYS A 9 -8.12 16.04 -11.15
N GLN A 10 -7.32 15.13 -10.60
CA GLN A 10 -7.10 15.02 -9.16
C GLN A 10 -6.50 16.35 -8.70
N ASN A 11 -7.34 17.24 -8.21
CA ASN A 11 -6.87 18.35 -7.40
C ASN A 11 -6.41 17.70 -6.08
N MET A 12 -5.13 17.80 -5.79
CA MET A 12 -4.59 17.37 -4.51
C MET A 12 -5.04 18.37 -3.46
N GLU A 13 -6.07 18.03 -2.70
CA GLU A 13 -6.54 18.84 -1.59
C GLU A 13 -5.76 18.45 -0.32
N ILE A 14 -5.24 19.46 0.37
CA ILE A 14 -4.60 19.27 1.67
C ILE A 14 -5.54 19.85 2.72
N ILE A 15 -6.13 18.94 3.52
CA ILE A 15 -7.01 19.32 4.62
C ILE A 15 -6.18 19.35 5.90
N SER A 16 -6.08 20.52 6.54
CA SER A 16 -5.45 20.68 7.84
C SER A 16 -6.51 20.88 8.91
N MET A 17 -6.51 20.01 9.93
CA MET A 17 -7.41 20.14 11.08
C MET A 17 -6.85 21.15 12.08
N ALA A 18 -7.72 21.76 12.89
CA ALA A 18 -7.35 22.79 13.86
C ALA A 18 -6.33 22.32 14.91
N ASP A 19 -6.33 21.00 15.22
CA ASP A 19 -5.42 20.37 16.19
C ASP A 19 -4.16 19.78 15.53
N SER A 20 -3.97 19.97 14.23
CA SER A 20 -2.82 19.42 13.50
C SER A 20 -1.60 20.32 13.67
N ARG A 21 -0.41 19.69 13.77
CA ARG A 21 0.87 20.38 13.71
C ARG A 21 1.42 20.31 12.29
N PHE A 22 1.39 21.44 11.59
CA PHE A 22 1.95 21.51 10.25
C PHE A 22 3.48 21.60 10.32
N THR A 23 4.14 20.47 10.19
CA THR A 23 5.60 20.33 10.04
C THR A 23 5.90 19.57 8.76
N LEU A 24 7.10 19.74 8.18
CA LEU A 24 7.52 19.00 7.00
C LEU A 24 7.42 17.47 7.23
N ALA A 25 7.83 17.01 8.41
CA ALA A 25 7.73 15.57 8.75
C ALA A 25 6.30 15.07 8.78
N ASN A 26 5.37 15.83 9.36
CA ASN A 26 3.96 15.46 9.39
C ASN A 26 3.31 15.54 8.01
N PHE A 27 3.72 16.52 7.21
CA PHE A 27 3.26 16.64 5.83
C PHE A 27 3.65 15.41 4.99
N ILE A 28 4.94 15.02 5.02
CA ILE A 28 5.41 13.83 4.30
C ILE A 28 4.75 12.56 4.83
N ARG A 29 4.62 12.44 6.16
CA ARG A 29 3.92 11.30 6.79
C ARG A 29 2.46 11.19 6.33
N ALA A 30 1.75 12.31 6.27
CA ALA A 30 0.37 12.34 5.80
C ALA A 30 0.24 11.91 4.34
N GLN A 31 1.19 12.28 3.47
CA GLN A 31 1.22 11.80 2.09
C GLN A 31 1.38 10.28 2.01
N LEU A 32 2.28 9.70 2.80
CA LEU A 32 2.46 8.25 2.86
C LEU A 32 1.23 7.56 3.44
N TYR A 33 0.68 8.09 4.52
CA TYR A 33 -0.52 7.52 5.16
C TYR A 33 -1.75 7.60 4.26
N SER A 34 -1.93 8.66 3.48
CA SER A 34 -3.08 8.79 2.57
C SER A 34 -3.10 7.68 1.50
N THR A 35 -1.94 7.28 0.98
CA THR A 35 -1.86 6.17 0.03
C THR A 35 -2.28 4.84 0.65
N MET A 36 -2.06 4.67 1.95
CA MET A 36 -2.36 3.43 2.69
C MET A 36 -3.79 3.45 3.28
N ALA A 37 -4.37 4.62 3.50
CA ALA A 37 -5.70 4.76 4.08
C ALA A 37 -6.78 4.09 3.21
N THR A 38 -6.72 4.29 1.91
CA THR A 38 -7.64 3.64 0.96
C THR A 38 -7.47 2.12 0.96
N LEU A 39 -6.24 1.62 1.00
CA LEU A 39 -5.95 0.19 1.11
C LEU A 39 -6.54 -0.37 2.42
N LYS A 40 -6.30 0.29 3.55
CA LYS A 40 -6.85 -0.15 4.86
C LYS A 40 -8.37 -0.22 4.85
N ILE A 41 -9.04 0.79 4.30
CA ILE A 41 -10.50 0.78 4.17
C ILE A 41 -10.97 -0.41 3.32
N GLY A 42 -10.28 -0.72 2.22
CA GLY A 42 -10.56 -1.90 1.41
C GLY A 42 -10.33 -3.21 2.17
N MET A 43 -9.26 -3.34 2.94
CA MET A 43 -8.97 -4.52 3.75
C MET A 43 -10.00 -4.76 4.86
N GLU A 44 -10.64 -3.72 5.38
CA GLU A 44 -11.72 -3.86 6.36
C GLU A 44 -12.96 -4.57 5.78
N LEU A 45 -13.19 -4.43 4.47
CA LEU A 45 -14.25 -5.20 3.80
C LEU A 45 -13.92 -6.69 3.81
N LEU A 46 -12.66 -7.06 3.53
CA LEU A 46 -12.22 -8.46 3.60
C LEU A 46 -12.37 -9.02 5.01
N SER A 47 -12.01 -8.25 6.03
CA SER A 47 -12.19 -8.65 7.43
C SER A 47 -13.65 -8.87 7.80
N ARG A 48 -14.58 -8.06 7.27
CA ARG A 48 -16.03 -8.24 7.47
C ARG A 48 -16.56 -9.51 6.81
N GLU A 49 -15.97 -9.92 5.70
CA GLU A 49 -16.25 -11.18 5.02
C GLU A 49 -15.52 -12.38 5.65
N GLY A 50 -14.88 -12.20 6.81
CA GLY A 50 -14.20 -13.26 7.54
C GLY A 50 -12.84 -13.67 6.97
N VAL A 51 -12.29 -12.93 6.02
CA VAL A 51 -10.95 -13.19 5.48
C VAL A 51 -9.92 -12.71 6.49
N GLN A 52 -9.06 -13.63 6.93
CA GLN A 52 -7.90 -13.33 7.75
C GLN A 52 -6.66 -13.18 6.88
N ILE A 53 -5.85 -12.16 7.16
CA ILE A 53 -4.61 -11.87 6.45
C ILE A 53 -3.47 -11.95 7.45
N ASP A 54 -2.68 -13.00 7.37
CA ASP A 54 -1.57 -13.25 8.30
C ASP A 54 -0.30 -12.49 7.92
N SER A 55 -0.09 -12.27 6.62
CA SER A 55 1.08 -11.55 6.11
C SER A 55 0.78 -10.91 4.76
N LEU A 56 1.54 -9.87 4.43
CA LEU A 56 1.48 -9.19 3.14
C LEU A 56 2.87 -9.15 2.51
N SER A 57 2.91 -9.37 1.19
CA SER A 57 4.12 -9.17 0.39
C SER A 57 4.10 -7.79 -0.26
N GLY A 58 5.15 -6.99 -0.01
CA GLY A 58 5.30 -5.66 -0.57
C GLY A 58 6.14 -5.65 -1.84
N HIS A 59 5.64 -5.00 -2.90
CA HIS A 59 6.35 -4.79 -4.16
C HIS A 59 6.13 -3.38 -4.70
N GLY A 60 7.10 -2.88 -5.47
CA GLY A 60 6.98 -1.60 -6.17
C GLY A 60 7.76 -0.47 -5.52
N GLY A 61 7.60 0.74 -6.06
CA GLY A 61 8.42 1.91 -5.74
C GLY A 61 8.42 2.34 -4.28
N LEU A 62 7.34 2.10 -3.54
CA LEU A 62 7.26 2.37 -2.09
C LEU A 62 8.33 1.62 -1.29
N PHE A 63 8.74 0.44 -1.76
CA PHE A 63 9.69 -0.44 -1.09
C PHE A 63 11.14 -0.27 -1.57
N LYS A 64 11.41 0.67 -2.49
CA LYS A 64 12.79 1.00 -2.91
C LYS A 64 13.65 1.57 -1.78
N THR A 65 13.02 2.29 -0.83
CA THR A 65 13.70 2.75 0.38
C THR A 65 13.59 1.67 1.45
N PRO A 66 14.70 1.03 1.83
CA PRO A 66 14.68 -0.08 2.76
C PRO A 66 13.95 0.26 4.07
N LEU A 67 13.12 -0.65 4.54
CA LEU A 67 12.34 -0.59 5.78
C LEU A 67 11.28 0.51 5.87
N VAL A 68 11.39 1.62 5.12
CA VAL A 68 10.44 2.75 5.24
C VAL A 68 9.05 2.32 4.82
N GLY A 69 8.88 1.88 3.57
CA GLY A 69 7.59 1.41 3.07
C GLY A 69 7.00 0.28 3.91
N GLN A 70 7.85 -0.66 4.35
CA GLN A 70 7.44 -1.78 5.18
C GLN A 70 6.87 -1.33 6.54
N LYS A 71 7.56 -0.43 7.25
CA LYS A 71 7.12 0.09 8.54
C LYS A 71 5.78 0.81 8.45
N TYR A 72 5.66 1.71 7.47
CA TYR A 72 4.40 2.44 7.27
C TYR A 72 3.25 1.50 6.89
N MET A 73 3.50 0.54 5.99
CA MET A 73 2.49 -0.43 5.59
C MET A 73 2.12 -1.38 6.72
N ALA A 74 3.09 -1.85 7.49
CA ALA A 74 2.85 -2.72 8.65
C ALA A 74 1.98 -2.01 9.70
N ALA A 75 2.26 -0.72 9.97
CA ALA A 75 1.44 0.10 10.86
C ALA A 75 0.00 0.28 10.33
N ALA A 76 -0.14 0.58 9.03
CA ALA A 76 -1.43 0.81 8.41
C ALA A 76 -2.31 -0.45 8.37
N CYS A 77 -1.74 -1.59 8.03
CA CYS A 77 -2.47 -2.84 7.90
C CYS A 77 -2.58 -3.62 9.22
N ASN A 78 -1.77 -3.26 10.22
CA ASN A 78 -1.58 -4.03 11.46
C ASN A 78 -1.22 -5.50 11.16
N THR A 79 -0.31 -5.70 10.20
CA THR A 79 0.06 -7.02 9.67
C THR A 79 1.53 -7.00 9.27
N SER A 80 2.23 -8.12 9.39
CA SER A 80 3.63 -8.22 8.98
C SER A 80 3.80 -8.05 7.47
N ILE A 81 4.78 -7.24 7.07
CA ILE A 81 5.09 -6.97 5.67
C ILE A 81 6.43 -7.59 5.30
N THR A 82 6.42 -8.50 4.34
CA THR A 82 7.61 -9.13 3.79
C THR A 82 7.95 -8.51 2.44
N CYS A 83 9.21 -8.13 2.25
CA CYS A 83 9.73 -7.65 0.97
C CYS A 83 10.92 -8.49 0.55
N MET A 84 10.90 -8.96 -0.68
CA MET A 84 12.06 -9.59 -1.29
C MET A 84 13.09 -8.54 -1.71
N LYS A 85 14.34 -8.92 -1.89
CA LYS A 85 15.41 -8.04 -2.37
C LYS A 85 15.07 -7.37 -3.70
N THR A 86 14.27 -8.05 -4.54
CA THR A 86 13.76 -7.59 -5.84
C THR A 86 12.50 -6.73 -5.75
N ALA A 87 11.96 -6.48 -4.57
CA ALA A 87 10.66 -5.84 -4.36
C ALA A 87 10.55 -4.44 -5.02
N GLY A 88 11.65 -3.69 -5.14
CA GLY A 88 11.64 -2.37 -5.76
C GLY A 88 11.27 -2.36 -7.25
N GLU A 89 11.44 -3.48 -7.94
CA GLU A 89 11.22 -3.65 -9.39
C GLU A 89 10.10 -4.68 -9.68
N GLY A 90 9.09 -4.76 -8.81
CA GLY A 90 8.08 -5.82 -8.84
C GLY A 90 7.39 -6.04 -10.19
N GLY A 91 6.97 -4.98 -10.89
CA GLY A 91 6.30 -5.10 -12.20
C GLY A 91 7.22 -5.67 -13.28
N PRO A 92 8.35 -5.02 -13.62
CA PRO A 92 9.30 -5.53 -14.61
C PRO A 92 9.84 -6.93 -14.24
N TYR A 93 10.11 -7.17 -12.98
CA TYR A 93 10.56 -8.47 -12.52
C TYR A 93 9.50 -9.56 -12.74
N GLY A 94 8.26 -9.30 -12.41
CA GLY A 94 7.16 -10.25 -12.64
C GLY A 94 6.99 -10.58 -14.14
N MET A 95 7.10 -9.59 -15.02
CA MET A 95 7.05 -9.81 -16.47
C MET A 95 8.23 -10.66 -16.96
N ALA A 96 9.44 -10.42 -16.45
CA ALA A 96 10.61 -11.24 -16.78
C ALA A 96 10.43 -12.71 -16.30
N LEU A 97 9.83 -12.92 -15.14
CA LEU A 97 9.53 -14.27 -14.64
C LEU A 97 8.51 -14.99 -15.53
N LEU A 98 7.47 -14.30 -15.98
CA LEU A 98 6.50 -14.89 -16.91
C LEU A 98 7.14 -15.25 -18.23
N ALA A 99 8.05 -14.41 -18.75
CA ALA A 99 8.80 -14.73 -19.97
C ALA A 99 9.70 -15.95 -19.76
N ALA A 100 10.41 -16.05 -18.64
CA ALA A 100 11.24 -17.21 -18.34
C ALA A 100 10.40 -18.49 -18.15
N TYR A 101 9.21 -18.37 -17.58
CA TYR A 101 8.31 -19.51 -17.41
C TYR A 101 7.85 -20.13 -18.74
N LEU A 102 7.83 -19.38 -19.83
CA LEU A 102 7.49 -19.95 -21.15
C LEU A 102 8.43 -21.08 -21.57
N GLU A 103 9.69 -21.05 -21.10
CA GLU A 103 10.67 -22.11 -21.36
C GLU A 103 10.57 -23.29 -20.38
N HIS A 104 9.72 -23.17 -19.37
CA HIS A 104 9.47 -24.16 -18.32
C HIS A 104 7.97 -24.56 -18.24
N SER A 105 7.28 -24.47 -19.36
CA SER A 105 5.83 -24.72 -19.44
C SER A 105 5.42 -26.18 -19.17
N GLU A 106 6.37 -27.08 -19.02
CA GLU A 106 6.17 -28.48 -18.63
C GLU A 106 5.78 -28.65 -17.15
N CYS A 107 6.08 -27.66 -16.30
CA CYS A 107 5.68 -27.65 -14.88
C CYS A 107 4.63 -26.57 -14.62
N LYS A 108 3.94 -26.65 -13.47
CA LYS A 108 3.01 -25.61 -13.05
C LYS A 108 3.78 -24.34 -12.65
N LEU A 109 3.18 -23.19 -12.87
CA LEU A 109 3.77 -21.89 -12.49
C LEU A 109 4.15 -21.84 -11.00
N GLU A 110 3.33 -22.42 -10.14
CA GLU A 110 3.59 -22.48 -8.69
C GLU A 110 4.87 -23.24 -8.37
N ASP A 111 5.09 -24.38 -9.05
CA ASP A 111 6.28 -25.21 -8.87
C ASP A 111 7.52 -24.49 -9.42
N PHE A 112 7.41 -23.88 -10.61
CA PHE A 112 8.47 -23.06 -11.18
C PHE A 112 8.89 -21.92 -10.25
N LEU A 113 7.92 -21.18 -9.71
CA LEU A 113 8.20 -20.08 -8.80
C LEU A 113 8.85 -20.57 -7.49
N ARG A 114 8.35 -21.64 -6.91
CA ARG A 114 8.89 -22.21 -5.67
C ARG A 114 10.34 -22.73 -5.86
N ASP A 115 10.58 -23.48 -6.91
CA ASP A 115 11.80 -24.30 -7.04
C ASP A 115 12.92 -23.56 -7.79
N HIS A 116 12.60 -22.66 -8.71
CA HIS A 116 13.58 -21.94 -9.54
C HIS A 116 13.74 -20.45 -9.20
N VAL A 117 12.69 -19.81 -8.66
CA VAL A 117 12.71 -18.36 -8.44
C VAL A 117 12.88 -17.99 -6.98
N PHE A 118 12.07 -18.57 -6.10
CA PHE A 118 12.03 -18.18 -4.69
C PHE A 118 12.83 -19.10 -3.77
N CYS A 119 13.40 -20.17 -4.33
CA CYS A 119 14.33 -21.03 -3.59
C CYS A 119 15.55 -20.22 -3.16
N GLY A 120 15.72 -20.01 -1.84
CA GLY A 120 16.83 -19.23 -1.29
C GLY A 120 16.74 -17.72 -1.50
N ALA A 121 15.60 -17.18 -1.93
CA ALA A 121 15.43 -15.76 -2.10
C ALA A 121 15.53 -14.99 -0.77
N GLU A 122 16.38 -13.96 -0.74
CA GLU A 122 16.51 -13.08 0.41
C GLU A 122 15.28 -12.19 0.57
N SER A 123 14.76 -12.17 1.79
CA SER A 123 13.64 -11.30 2.16
C SER A 123 13.83 -10.63 3.51
N THR A 124 13.16 -9.54 3.73
CA THR A 124 13.05 -8.86 5.02
C THR A 124 11.60 -8.78 5.44
N THR A 125 11.34 -9.06 6.71
CA THR A 125 9.98 -8.95 7.28
C THR A 125 9.98 -7.91 8.39
N VAL A 126 9.00 -7.03 8.37
CA VAL A 126 8.76 -6.02 9.40
C VAL A 126 7.39 -6.27 10.02
N SER A 127 7.36 -6.47 11.32
CA SER A 127 6.13 -6.58 12.10
C SER A 127 5.61 -5.18 12.49
N PRO A 128 4.28 -5.03 12.70
CA PRO A 128 3.71 -3.77 13.14
C PRO A 128 4.19 -3.38 14.53
N ASP A 129 4.51 -2.10 14.72
CA ASP A 129 4.75 -1.49 16.02
C ASP A 129 3.44 -0.93 16.58
N ALA A 130 3.14 -1.18 17.85
CA ALA A 130 1.88 -0.80 18.47
C ALA A 130 1.65 0.73 18.50
N ALA A 131 2.71 1.51 18.70
CA ALA A 131 2.60 2.97 18.72
C ALA A 131 2.35 3.53 17.30
N ASP A 132 3.01 2.95 16.30
CA ASP A 132 2.80 3.32 14.89
C ASP A 132 1.40 2.93 14.42
N VAL A 133 0.88 1.76 14.80
CA VAL A 133 -0.51 1.32 14.55
C VAL A 133 -1.50 2.32 15.14
N ALA A 134 -1.35 2.66 16.42
CA ALA A 134 -2.23 3.64 17.08
C ALA A 134 -2.16 5.02 16.41
N GLY A 135 -0.97 5.43 15.98
CA GLY A 135 -0.77 6.67 15.24
C GLY A 135 -1.49 6.67 13.89
N PHE A 136 -1.42 5.56 13.17
CA PHE A 136 -2.12 5.42 11.89
C PHE A 136 -3.64 5.38 12.07
N GLU A 137 -4.17 4.67 13.06
CA GLU A 137 -5.62 4.62 13.33
C GLU A 137 -6.19 6.00 13.65
N LYS A 138 -5.45 6.82 14.42
CA LYS A 138 -5.81 8.22 14.67
C LYS A 138 -5.85 9.04 13.37
N TYR A 139 -4.89 8.84 12.47
CA TYR A 139 -4.89 9.46 11.15
C TYR A 139 -6.06 8.98 10.30
N LEU A 140 -6.34 7.68 10.26
CA LEU A 140 -7.39 7.08 9.47
C LEU A 140 -8.78 7.60 9.85
N SER A 141 -9.03 7.80 11.17
CA SER A 141 -10.27 8.42 11.64
C SER A 141 -10.47 9.81 11.01
N LYS A 142 -9.45 10.66 11.07
CA LYS A 142 -9.50 12.01 10.47
C LYS A 142 -9.57 11.98 8.94
N TYR A 143 -8.89 11.02 8.31
CA TYR A 143 -8.96 10.82 6.87
C TYR A 143 -10.40 10.52 6.42
N ARG A 144 -11.13 9.68 7.14
CA ARG A 144 -12.53 9.37 6.85
C ARG A 144 -13.45 10.58 6.99
N GLU A 145 -13.24 11.41 7.99
CA GLU A 145 -13.98 12.67 8.14
C GLU A 145 -13.72 13.61 6.95
N GLY A 146 -12.46 13.67 6.48
CA GLY A 146 -12.05 14.47 5.31
C GLY A 146 -12.69 14.03 3.99
N LEU A 147 -13.01 12.74 3.82
CA LEU A 147 -13.69 12.24 2.61
C LEU A 147 -15.04 12.92 2.33
N ALA A 148 -15.72 13.39 3.36
CA ALA A 148 -16.97 14.15 3.19
C ALA A 148 -16.72 15.50 2.53
N VAL A 149 -15.61 16.17 2.87
CA VAL A 149 -15.19 17.45 2.25
C VAL A 149 -14.83 17.23 0.79
N GLU A 150 -14.01 16.20 0.50
CA GLU A 150 -13.64 15.86 -0.89
C GLU A 150 -14.85 15.53 -1.74
N ARG A 151 -15.79 14.74 -1.20
CA ARG A 151 -17.04 14.42 -1.91
C ARG A 151 -17.86 15.69 -2.22
N LYS A 152 -17.92 16.61 -1.26
CA LYS A 152 -18.63 17.88 -1.45
C LYS A 152 -17.95 18.77 -2.48
N ALA A 153 -16.62 18.85 -2.48
CA ALA A 153 -15.85 19.57 -3.48
C ALA A 153 -16.13 19.06 -4.90
N VAL A 154 -16.20 17.75 -5.10
CA VAL A 154 -16.54 17.15 -6.42
C VAL A 154 -17.97 17.48 -6.87
N GLU A 155 -18.93 17.59 -5.93
CA GLU A 155 -20.32 17.99 -6.26
C GLU A 155 -20.44 19.47 -6.71
N CYS A 156 -19.50 20.33 -6.25
CA CYS A 156 -19.51 21.75 -6.55
C CYS A 156 -18.76 22.13 -7.84
N LEU A 157 -18.00 21.20 -8.43
CA LEU A 157 -17.23 21.37 -9.68
C LEU A 157 -17.97 20.80 -10.90
#